data_6b74d47426c5a411ffd6049b8baa33bd
#
_entry.id   6b74d47426c5a411ffd6049b8baa33bd
#
_cell.length_a   1.000
_cell.length_b   1.000
_cell.length_c   1.000
_cell.angle_alpha   90.00
_cell.angle_beta   90.00
_cell.angle_gamma   90.00
#
_symmetry.space_group_name_H-M   'P 1'
#
loop_
_entity.id
_entity.type
_entity.pdbx_description
1 polymer ?
#
loop_
_entity_poly.entity_id
_entity_poly.type
_entity_poly.pdbx_seq_one_letter_code
_entity_poly.pdbx_strand_id
1 'polypeptide(L)'
;MQMSKILLAEDDHTMVSLLKTLLRMEGFEVVALDVNADVPAAVQQEAPDVLLMDVHLGHQSGMDIVQAIRKNHALANVRIVMTSGLNVKEECLQRGANYFLMKPFMPDDLLKLLK
;
A
#
# COMPACT_ATOMS: atom_id res chain seq x y z
N MET A 1 3.97 22.35 7.40
CA MET A 1 3.70 20.97 7.77
C MET A 1 3.71 20.11 6.53
N GLN A 2 4.47 19.03 6.52
CA GLN A 2 4.51 18.13 5.37
C GLN A 2 3.33 17.17 5.41
N MET A 3 2.69 16.98 4.26
CA MET A 3 1.65 15.97 4.10
C MET A 3 2.31 14.61 3.97
N SER A 4 1.78 13.62 4.67
CA SER A 4 2.21 12.24 4.45
C SER A 4 1.81 11.80 3.06
N LYS A 5 2.70 11.09 2.39
CA LYS A 5 2.49 10.64 1.02
C LYS A 5 2.21 9.16 1.01
N ILE A 6 1.12 8.79 0.36
CA ILE A 6 0.68 7.40 0.23
C ILE A 6 0.77 7.00 -1.23
N LEU A 7 1.48 5.90 -1.47
CA LEU A 7 1.51 5.27 -2.78
C LEU A 7 0.49 4.14 -2.78
N LEU A 8 -0.43 4.17 -3.74
CA LEU A 8 -1.56 3.24 -3.77
C LEU A 8 -1.39 2.27 -4.94
N ALA A 9 -1.31 0.99 -4.64
CA ALA A 9 -1.19 -0.09 -5.63
C ALA A 9 -2.41 -1.02 -5.49
N GLU A 10 -3.41 -0.78 -6.32
CA GLU A 10 -4.68 -1.48 -6.29
C GLU A 10 -5.22 -1.57 -7.72
N ASP A 11 -5.73 -2.74 -8.14
CA ASP A 11 -6.22 -2.93 -9.50
C ASP A 11 -7.73 -2.68 -9.67
N ASP A 12 -8.48 -2.55 -8.58
CA ASP A 12 -9.90 -2.21 -8.64
C ASP A 12 -10.06 -0.70 -8.78
N HIS A 13 -10.48 -0.24 -9.96
CA HIS A 13 -10.61 1.20 -10.25
C HIS A 13 -11.58 1.92 -9.32
N THR A 14 -12.66 1.26 -8.92
CA THR A 14 -13.64 1.84 -8.00
C THR A 14 -12.98 2.06 -6.63
N MET A 15 -12.25 1.07 -6.15
CA MET A 15 -11.53 1.16 -4.88
C MET A 15 -10.46 2.26 -4.94
N VAL A 16 -9.73 2.36 -6.05
CA VAL A 16 -8.71 3.41 -6.23
C VAL A 16 -9.35 4.78 -6.12
N SER A 17 -10.45 5.02 -6.84
CA SER A 17 -11.12 6.33 -6.81
C SER A 17 -11.61 6.67 -5.42
N LEU A 18 -12.20 5.69 -4.75
CA LEU A 18 -12.75 5.89 -3.41
C LEU A 18 -11.64 6.22 -2.40
N LEU A 19 -10.56 5.45 -2.42
CA LEU A 19 -9.44 5.65 -1.50
C LEU A 19 -8.72 6.96 -1.76
N LYS A 20 -8.53 7.33 -3.03
CA LYS A 20 -7.92 8.63 -3.36
C LYS A 20 -8.72 9.78 -2.77
N THR A 21 -10.04 9.76 -2.97
CA THR A 21 -10.90 10.80 -2.46
C THR A 21 -10.86 10.87 -0.94
N LEU A 22 -11.04 9.71 -0.29
CA LEU A 22 -11.07 9.62 1.16
C LEU A 22 -9.76 10.11 1.79
N LEU A 23 -8.64 9.60 1.29
CA LEU A 23 -7.34 9.91 1.88
C LEU A 23 -6.94 11.36 1.65
N ARG A 24 -7.27 11.92 0.48
CA ARG A 24 -7.02 13.34 0.20
C ARG A 24 -7.83 14.24 1.11
N MET A 25 -9.07 13.86 1.41
CA MET A 25 -9.91 14.61 2.35
C MET A 25 -9.31 14.62 3.76
N GLU A 26 -8.55 13.59 4.11
CA GLU A 26 -7.90 13.49 5.40
C GLU A 26 -6.50 14.15 5.41
N GLY A 27 -6.12 14.80 4.34
CA GLY A 27 -4.88 15.57 4.26
C GLY A 27 -3.68 14.81 3.74
N PHE A 28 -3.87 13.60 3.18
CA PHE A 28 -2.75 12.84 2.60
C PHE A 28 -2.55 13.21 1.13
N GLU A 29 -1.29 13.17 0.70
CA GLU A 29 -0.97 13.18 -0.72
C GLU A 29 -1.03 11.74 -1.21
N VAL A 30 -1.76 11.48 -2.30
CA VAL A 30 -1.97 10.12 -2.80
C VAL A 30 -1.55 10.02 -4.26
N VAL A 31 -0.67 9.07 -4.54
CA VAL A 31 -0.27 8.74 -5.91
C VAL A 31 -0.71 7.31 -6.18
N ALA A 32 -1.57 7.13 -7.18
CA ALA A 32 -2.04 5.81 -7.57
C ALA A 32 -1.16 5.26 -8.70
N LEU A 33 -0.73 4.01 -8.55
CA LEU A 33 0.11 3.34 -9.53
C LEU A 33 -0.75 2.58 -10.53
N ASP A 34 -0.21 2.46 -11.75
CA ASP A 34 -0.75 1.53 -12.73
C ASP A 34 -0.55 0.10 -12.23
N VAL A 35 -1.49 -0.79 -12.55
CA VAL A 35 -1.46 -2.18 -12.11
C VAL A 35 -0.22 -2.93 -12.61
N ASN A 36 0.37 -2.47 -13.71
CA ASN A 36 1.58 -3.07 -14.29
C ASN A 36 2.87 -2.37 -13.88
N ALA A 37 2.78 -1.38 -12.99
CA ALA A 37 3.95 -0.61 -12.57
C ALA A 37 4.96 -1.49 -11.83
N ASP A 38 6.23 -1.10 -11.94
CA ASP A 38 7.29 -1.66 -11.11
C ASP A 38 7.19 -0.99 -9.74
N VAL A 39 6.57 -1.67 -8.79
CA VAL A 39 6.25 -1.06 -7.49
C VAL A 39 7.51 -0.69 -6.70
N PRO A 40 8.54 -1.55 -6.59
CA PRO A 40 9.77 -1.14 -5.90
C PRO A 40 10.41 0.10 -6.52
N ALA A 41 10.44 0.19 -7.84
CA ALA A 41 10.99 1.36 -8.52
C ALA A 41 10.16 2.60 -8.23
N ALA A 42 8.83 2.47 -8.19
CA ALA A 42 7.94 3.57 -7.87
C ALA A 42 8.13 4.05 -6.42
N VAL A 43 8.32 3.12 -5.47
CA VAL A 43 8.60 3.47 -4.08
C VAL A 43 9.90 4.28 -4.00
N GLN A 44 10.92 3.87 -4.74
CA GLN A 44 12.18 4.59 -4.76
C GLN A 44 12.02 6.00 -5.35
N GLN A 45 11.29 6.11 -6.44
CA GLN A 45 11.10 7.38 -7.14
C GLN A 45 10.22 8.35 -6.36
N GLU A 46 9.10 7.87 -5.82
CA GLU A 46 8.12 8.70 -5.14
C GLU A 46 8.46 8.96 -3.67
N ALA A 47 9.28 8.10 -3.08
CA ALA A 47 9.66 8.18 -1.66
C ALA A 47 8.45 8.37 -0.74
N PRO A 48 7.45 7.49 -0.81
CA PRO A 48 6.25 7.62 0.02
C PRO A 48 6.54 7.28 1.48
N ASP A 49 5.68 7.78 2.36
CA ASP A 49 5.70 7.38 3.77
C ASP A 49 5.04 6.01 3.93
N VAL A 50 4.03 5.74 3.12
CA VAL A 50 3.22 4.52 3.20
C VAL A 50 2.98 3.97 1.80
N LEU A 51 3.14 2.65 1.66
CA LEU A 51 2.67 1.90 0.49
C LEU A 51 1.44 1.11 0.91
N LEU A 52 0.30 1.41 0.29
CA LEU A 52 -0.95 0.67 0.50
C LEU A 52 -1.15 -0.22 -0.74
N MET A 53 -1.05 -1.54 -0.56
CA MET A 53 -0.96 -2.46 -1.68
C MET A 53 -1.83 -3.70 -1.49
N ASP A 54 -2.54 -4.08 -2.56
CA ASP A 54 -3.26 -5.34 -2.61
C ASP A 54 -2.27 -6.51 -2.72
N VAL A 55 -2.56 -7.60 -2.02
CA VAL A 55 -1.79 -8.85 -2.14
C VAL A 55 -1.78 -9.34 -3.59
N HIS A 56 -2.90 -9.20 -4.28
CA HIS A 56 -3.01 -9.55 -5.70
C HIS A 56 -3.13 -8.27 -6.52
N LEU A 57 -2.05 -7.90 -7.21
CA LEU A 57 -2.00 -6.68 -7.99
C LEU A 57 -1.89 -7.05 -9.47
N GLY A 58 -3.06 -7.24 -10.12
CA GLY A 58 -3.09 -7.73 -11.49
C GLY A 58 -2.42 -9.10 -11.58
N HIS A 59 -1.35 -9.19 -12.35
CA HIS A 59 -0.56 -10.41 -12.48
C HIS A 59 0.60 -10.47 -11.49
N GLN A 60 0.79 -9.42 -10.70
CA GLN A 60 1.89 -9.34 -9.75
C GLN A 60 1.49 -9.87 -8.39
N SER A 61 2.44 -10.47 -7.68
CA SER A 61 2.25 -10.90 -6.31
C SER A 61 2.71 -9.81 -5.36
N GLY A 62 1.80 -9.26 -4.55
CA GLY A 62 2.14 -8.28 -3.53
C GLY A 62 3.12 -8.83 -2.51
N MET A 63 3.03 -10.13 -2.20
CA MET A 63 3.97 -10.78 -1.29
C MET A 63 5.41 -10.70 -1.80
N ASP A 64 5.61 -10.98 -3.08
CA ASP A 64 6.95 -10.91 -3.69
C ASP A 64 7.45 -9.48 -3.74
N ILE A 65 6.56 -8.54 -4.01
CA ILE A 65 6.90 -7.11 -4.05
C ILE A 65 7.39 -6.65 -2.67
N VAL A 66 6.67 -7.01 -1.61
CA VAL A 66 7.07 -6.64 -0.24
C VAL A 66 8.47 -7.17 0.07
N GLN A 67 8.72 -8.43 -0.26
CA GLN A 67 10.05 -9.01 -0.02
C GLN A 67 11.14 -8.27 -0.77
N ALA A 68 10.88 -7.91 -2.03
CA ALA A 68 11.84 -7.15 -2.83
C ALA A 68 12.14 -5.78 -2.20
N ILE A 69 11.11 -5.10 -1.72
CA ILE A 69 11.26 -3.79 -1.06
C ILE A 69 12.11 -3.94 0.20
N ARG A 70 11.83 -4.96 1.01
CA ARG A 70 12.53 -5.13 2.29
C ARG A 70 13.99 -5.54 2.11
N LYS A 71 14.34 -6.12 0.98
CA LYS A 71 15.74 -6.44 0.66
C LYS A 71 16.55 -5.22 0.25
N ASN A 72 15.89 -4.13 -0.13
CA ASN A 72 16.55 -2.90 -0.54
C ASN A 72 16.66 -1.96 0.65
N HIS A 73 17.87 -1.80 1.17
CA HIS A 73 18.11 -0.96 2.37
C HIS A 73 17.66 0.48 2.20
N ALA A 74 17.69 1.01 0.97
CA ALA A 74 17.24 2.37 0.70
C ALA A 74 15.73 2.54 0.91
N LEU A 75 14.96 1.44 0.90
CA LEU A 75 13.51 1.46 1.03
C LEU A 75 13.03 0.89 2.38
N ALA A 76 13.96 0.66 3.31
CA ALA A 76 13.65 -0.07 4.55
C ALA A 76 12.65 0.65 5.46
N ASN A 77 12.53 1.97 5.33
CA ASN A 77 11.70 2.77 6.24
C ASN A 77 10.27 2.99 5.76
N VAL A 78 9.93 2.56 4.55
CA VAL A 78 8.55 2.71 4.07
C VAL A 78 7.63 1.80 4.87
N ARG A 79 6.50 2.34 5.33
CA ARG A 79 5.48 1.53 5.98
C ARG A 79 4.62 0.89 4.91
N ILE A 80 4.36 -0.40 5.05
CA ILE A 80 3.59 -1.16 4.07
C ILE A 80 2.34 -1.71 4.72
N VAL A 81 1.19 -1.32 4.16
CA VAL A 81 -0.12 -1.84 4.54
C VAL A 81 -0.60 -2.70 3.37
N MET A 82 -0.84 -3.98 3.63
CA MET A 82 -1.35 -4.89 2.60
C MET A 82 -2.82 -5.17 2.82
N THR A 83 -3.53 -5.40 1.74
CA THR A 83 -4.96 -5.70 1.77
C THR A 83 -5.26 -6.94 0.94
N SER A 84 -6.27 -7.70 1.34
CA SER A 84 -6.73 -8.87 0.60
C SER A 84 -8.14 -9.25 1.04
N GLY A 85 -8.88 -9.91 0.14
CA GLY A 85 -10.15 -10.53 0.49
C GLY A 85 -9.99 -11.83 1.25
N LEU A 86 -8.76 -12.36 1.32
CA LEU A 86 -8.46 -13.58 2.06
C LEU A 86 -7.64 -13.23 3.30
N ASN A 87 -7.82 -14.02 4.37
CA ASN A 87 -7.06 -13.78 5.58
C ASN A 87 -5.66 -14.37 5.46
N VAL A 88 -4.74 -13.54 4.98
CA VAL A 88 -3.32 -13.91 4.81
C VAL A 88 -2.42 -13.00 5.66
N LYS A 89 -2.96 -12.54 6.78
CA LYS A 89 -2.27 -11.58 7.65
C LYS A 89 -0.90 -12.06 8.07
N GLU A 90 -0.81 -13.29 8.56
CA GLU A 90 0.46 -13.79 9.09
C GLU A 90 1.53 -13.84 8.01
N GLU A 91 1.17 -14.31 6.83
CA GLU A 91 2.12 -14.37 5.72
C GLU A 91 2.58 -12.97 5.31
N CYS A 92 1.65 -12.01 5.22
CA CYS A 92 2.00 -10.62 4.90
C CYS A 92 3.03 -10.07 5.88
N LEU A 93 2.78 -10.26 7.17
CA LEU A 93 3.68 -9.74 8.20
C LEU A 93 5.04 -10.43 8.17
N GLN A 94 5.06 -11.74 7.94
CA GLN A 94 6.32 -12.50 7.84
C GLN A 94 7.15 -12.04 6.65
N ARG A 95 6.50 -11.65 5.55
CA ARG A 95 7.18 -11.18 4.35
C ARG A 95 7.69 -9.74 4.47
N GLY A 96 7.25 -9.00 5.48
CA GLY A 96 7.78 -7.67 5.74
C GLY A 96 6.76 -6.54 5.75
N ALA A 97 5.48 -6.83 5.62
CA ALA A 97 4.44 -5.81 5.76
C ALA A 97 4.33 -5.36 7.23
N ASN A 98 3.99 -4.10 7.43
CA ASN A 98 3.77 -3.58 8.78
C ASN A 98 2.35 -3.86 9.27
N TYR A 99 1.38 -3.82 8.35
CA TYR A 99 -0.03 -4.00 8.68
C TYR A 99 -0.74 -4.77 7.59
N PHE A 100 -1.86 -5.39 7.97
CA PHE A 100 -2.74 -6.08 7.03
C PHE A 100 -4.19 -5.70 7.33
N LEU A 101 -4.96 -5.39 6.28
CA LEU A 101 -6.40 -5.16 6.37
C LEU A 101 -7.15 -6.12 5.45
N MET A 102 -8.11 -6.83 6.01
CA MET A 102 -8.95 -7.72 5.21
C MET A 102 -10.09 -6.94 4.56
N LYS A 103 -10.32 -7.19 3.28
CA LYS A 103 -11.43 -6.56 2.54
C LYS A 103 -12.73 -7.31 2.81
N PRO A 104 -13.86 -6.62 2.89
CA PRO A 104 -14.00 -5.18 2.90
C PRO A 104 -13.63 -4.60 4.27
N PHE A 105 -12.94 -3.47 4.29
CA PHE A 105 -12.60 -2.79 5.55
C PHE A 105 -13.29 -1.43 5.60
N MET A 106 -13.50 -0.93 6.82
CA MET A 106 -14.07 0.40 7.01
C MET A 106 -12.99 1.47 6.85
N PRO A 107 -13.34 2.64 6.32
CA PRO A 107 -12.37 3.74 6.21
C PRO A 107 -11.65 4.05 7.52
N ASP A 108 -12.37 4.00 8.64
CA ASP A 108 -11.77 4.28 9.95
C ASP A 108 -10.67 3.28 10.31
N ASP A 109 -10.82 2.02 9.91
CA ASP A 109 -9.80 1.01 10.18
C ASP A 109 -8.49 1.36 9.47
N LEU A 110 -8.58 1.79 8.21
CA LEU A 110 -7.42 2.22 7.46
C LEU A 110 -6.79 3.48 8.08
N LEU A 111 -7.62 4.47 8.39
CA LEU A 111 -7.12 5.74 8.91
C LEU A 111 -6.37 5.56 10.24
N LYS A 112 -6.81 4.64 11.09
CA LYS A 112 -6.12 4.33 12.34
C LYS A 112 -4.70 3.83 12.12
N LEU A 113 -4.46 3.12 11.03
CA LEU A 113 -3.12 2.62 10.71
C LEU A 113 -2.22 3.70 10.14
N LEU A 114 -2.80 4.73 9.53
CA LEU A 114 -2.05 5.77 8.83
C LEU A 114 -1.72 6.97 9.71
N LYS A 115 -2.45 7.13 10.79
CA LYS A 115 -2.28 8.30 11.69
C LYS A 115 -1.42 8.02 12.92
#